data_0580df9b73206f434164003b3b2c1847
#
_entry.id   0580df9b73206f434164003b3b2c1847
#
_cell.length_a   1.000
_cell.length_b   1.000
_cell.length_c   1.000
_cell.angle_alpha   90.00
_cell.angle_beta   90.00
_cell.angle_gamma   90.00
#
_symmetry.space_group_name_H-M   'P 1'
#
loop_
_entity.id
_entity.type
_entity.pdbx_description
1 polymer ?
#
loop_
_entity_poly.entity_id
_entity_poly.type
_entity_poly.pdbx_seq_one_letter_code
_entity_poly.pdbx_strand_id
1 'polypeptide(L)'
;MRKELEAIISKGYNSYRVFEDWVGLMFFAFQRDDPHYLEIMGRYRNKGPMGQREADHFANALACLLEYMAATNEEVLGPLYEEYAANHYTGQYFTPLNVARLMAGICQTPPSEGTFTVLDPACGAGACLIAA
;
A
#
# COMPACT_ATOMS: atom_id res chain seq x y z
N MET A 1 10.31 -1.05 6.95
CA MET A 1 9.33 -1.47 5.96
C MET A 1 9.96 -2.23 4.79
N ARG A 2 10.66 -1.58 3.81
CA ARG A 2 11.31 -2.28 2.67
C ARG A 2 12.13 -3.49 3.11
N LYS A 3 13.02 -3.33 4.08
CA LYS A 3 13.86 -4.40 4.62
C LYS A 3 13.06 -5.62 5.09
N GLU A 4 11.88 -5.40 5.65
CA GLU A 4 11.00 -6.49 6.11
C GLU A 4 10.39 -7.26 4.93
N LEU A 5 9.93 -6.53 3.90
CA LEU A 5 9.42 -7.17 2.68
C LEU A 5 10.53 -7.91 1.92
N GLU A 6 11.73 -7.33 1.84
CA GLU A 6 12.89 -7.98 1.24
C GLU A 6 13.29 -9.26 1.96
N ALA A 7 13.14 -9.31 3.30
CA ALA A 7 13.39 -10.52 4.07
C ALA A 7 12.43 -11.67 3.68
N ILE A 8 11.20 -11.35 3.32
CA ILE A 8 10.24 -12.34 2.79
C ILE A 8 10.63 -12.74 1.35
N ILE A 9 10.93 -11.76 0.50
CA ILE A 9 11.32 -12.00 -0.90
C ILE A 9 12.58 -12.88 -0.97
N SER A 10 13.56 -12.66 -0.09
CA SER A 10 14.78 -13.48 -0.01
C SER A 10 14.54 -14.95 0.29
N LYS A 11 13.37 -15.31 0.82
CA LYS A 11 12.94 -16.71 1.04
C LYS A 11 12.39 -17.38 -0.24
N GLY A 12 12.43 -16.68 -1.38
CA GLY A 12 12.03 -17.17 -2.70
C GLY A 12 10.61 -16.81 -3.15
N TYR A 13 9.96 -15.87 -2.46
CA TYR A 13 8.66 -15.36 -2.89
C TYR A 13 8.82 -14.26 -3.95
N ASN A 14 7.82 -14.15 -4.84
CA ASN A 14 7.80 -13.10 -5.87
C ASN A 14 7.58 -11.72 -5.25
N SER A 15 8.39 -10.73 -5.62
CA SER A 15 8.39 -9.39 -5.01
C SER A 15 7.06 -8.65 -5.15
N TYR A 16 6.47 -8.64 -6.35
CA TYR A 16 5.18 -8.01 -6.59
C TYR A 16 4.08 -8.69 -5.76
N ARG A 17 4.07 -10.02 -5.72
CA ARG A 17 3.10 -10.78 -4.95
C ARG A 17 3.21 -10.54 -3.46
N VAL A 18 4.43 -10.46 -2.93
CA VAL A 18 4.65 -10.12 -1.51
C VAL A 18 4.10 -8.75 -1.17
N PHE A 19 4.30 -7.76 -2.05
CA PHE A 19 3.76 -6.42 -1.85
C PHE A 19 2.23 -6.40 -1.93
N GLU A 20 1.65 -7.00 -2.96
CA GLU A 20 0.19 -7.11 -3.14
C GLU A 20 -0.48 -7.82 -1.95
N ASP A 21 0.08 -8.94 -1.52
CA ASP A 21 -0.41 -9.70 -0.37
C ASP A 21 -0.27 -8.89 0.94
N TRP A 22 0.82 -8.12 1.12
CA TRP A 22 0.97 -7.25 2.28
C TRP A 22 -0.10 -6.15 2.34
N VAL A 23 -0.39 -5.50 1.21
CA VAL A 23 -1.48 -4.50 1.13
C VAL A 23 -2.84 -5.16 1.41
N GLY A 24 -3.08 -6.33 0.85
CA GLY A 24 -4.29 -7.11 1.11
C GLY A 24 -4.45 -7.50 2.59
N LEU A 25 -3.36 -7.95 3.23
CA LEU A 25 -3.35 -8.27 4.66
C LEU A 25 -3.72 -7.06 5.53
N MET A 26 -3.18 -5.88 5.23
CA MET A 26 -3.55 -4.63 5.92
C MET A 26 -5.04 -4.32 5.74
N PHE A 27 -5.52 -4.38 4.50
CA PHE A 27 -6.91 -4.09 4.17
C PHE A 27 -7.89 -5.01 4.91
N PHE A 28 -7.68 -6.33 4.85
CA PHE A 28 -8.54 -7.30 5.52
C PHE A 28 -8.42 -7.26 7.05
N ALA A 29 -7.24 -6.97 7.59
CA ALA A 29 -7.06 -6.75 9.02
C ALA A 29 -7.88 -5.56 9.52
N PHE A 30 -7.87 -4.43 8.82
CA PHE A 30 -8.68 -3.25 9.17
C PHE A 30 -10.18 -3.50 9.02
N GLN A 31 -10.60 -4.31 8.07
CA GLN A 31 -12.01 -4.70 7.90
C GLN A 31 -12.46 -5.81 8.86
N ARG A 32 -11.52 -6.44 9.61
CA ARG A 32 -11.78 -7.64 10.45
C ARG A 32 -12.33 -8.80 9.63
N ASP A 33 -11.84 -8.95 8.41
CA ASP A 33 -12.18 -10.04 7.50
C ASP A 33 -11.15 -11.18 7.65
N ASP A 34 -11.30 -11.96 8.73
CA ASP A 34 -10.40 -13.05 9.06
C ASP A 34 -10.31 -14.13 7.96
N PRO A 35 -11.41 -14.54 7.29
CA PRO A 35 -11.33 -15.53 6.20
C PRO A 35 -10.36 -15.14 5.09
N HIS A 36 -10.48 -13.94 4.53
CA HIS A 36 -9.58 -13.48 3.46
C HIS A 36 -8.16 -13.21 3.96
N TYR A 37 -8.01 -12.70 5.18
CA TYR A 37 -6.71 -12.55 5.81
C TYR A 37 -5.97 -13.89 5.91
N LEU A 38 -6.64 -14.92 6.41
CA LEU A 38 -6.07 -16.26 6.55
C LEU A 38 -5.80 -16.94 5.22
N GLU A 39 -6.61 -16.69 4.20
CA GLU A 39 -6.36 -17.17 2.83
C GLU A 39 -5.02 -16.64 2.31
N ILE A 40 -4.77 -15.33 2.45
CA ILE A 40 -3.48 -14.75 2.05
C ILE A 40 -2.34 -15.33 2.88
N MET A 41 -2.48 -15.38 4.22
CA MET A 41 -1.45 -15.93 5.10
C MET A 41 -1.15 -17.39 4.80
N GLY A 42 -2.12 -18.17 4.33
CA GLY A 42 -1.94 -19.57 3.93
C GLY A 42 -0.98 -19.78 2.75
N ARG A 43 -0.66 -18.74 1.99
CA ARG A 43 0.32 -18.77 0.88
C ARG A 43 1.77 -18.79 1.39
N TYR A 44 1.98 -18.43 2.66
CA TYR A 44 3.28 -18.31 3.30
C TYR A 44 3.52 -19.45 4.27
N ARG A 45 4.78 -19.91 4.34
CA ARG A 45 5.15 -21.05 5.16
C ARG A 45 5.04 -20.78 6.66
N ASN A 46 5.27 -19.54 7.08
CA ASN A 46 5.24 -19.09 8.48
C ASN A 46 6.04 -19.97 9.44
N LYS A 47 7.15 -20.53 8.97
CA LYS A 47 8.03 -21.43 9.74
C LYS A 47 9.26 -20.67 10.23
N GLY A 48 9.68 -20.99 11.44
CA GLY A 48 10.86 -20.40 12.05
C GLY A 48 10.60 -19.85 13.45
N PRO A 49 11.64 -19.32 14.10
CA PRO A 49 11.48 -18.68 15.40
C PRO A 49 10.61 -17.42 15.29
N MET A 50 9.98 -17.05 16.41
CA MET A 50 9.22 -15.81 16.52
C MET A 50 10.12 -14.62 16.13
N GLY A 51 9.57 -13.67 15.39
CA GLY A 51 10.30 -12.51 14.85
C GLY A 51 10.97 -12.74 13.49
N GLN A 52 10.95 -13.98 12.94
CA GLN A 52 11.56 -14.33 11.67
C GLN A 52 10.58 -15.01 10.69
N ARG A 53 9.33 -15.18 11.10
CA ARG A 53 8.29 -15.72 10.23
C ARG A 53 7.78 -14.64 9.27
N GLU A 54 7.19 -15.03 8.17
CA GLU A 54 6.62 -14.11 7.18
C GLU A 54 5.55 -13.22 7.82
N ALA A 55 4.71 -13.76 8.70
CA ALA A 55 3.74 -12.99 9.47
C ALA A 55 4.38 -11.90 10.34
N ASP A 56 5.51 -12.19 10.96
CA ASP A 56 6.24 -11.24 11.80
C ASP A 56 6.79 -10.09 10.94
N HIS A 57 7.36 -10.42 9.77
CA HIS A 57 7.86 -9.43 8.82
C HIS A 57 6.75 -8.54 8.26
N PHE A 58 5.58 -9.10 7.91
CA PHE A 58 4.43 -8.32 7.46
C PHE A 58 3.95 -7.35 8.55
N ALA A 59 3.85 -7.81 9.79
CA ALA A 59 3.46 -6.96 10.92
C ALA A 59 4.49 -5.83 11.18
N ASN A 60 5.78 -6.15 11.15
CA ASN A 60 6.84 -5.16 11.32
C ASN A 60 6.86 -4.15 10.16
N ALA A 61 6.59 -4.58 8.93
CA ALA A 61 6.49 -3.69 7.79
C ALA A 61 5.35 -2.68 7.96
N LEU A 62 4.18 -3.13 8.47
CA LEU A 62 3.06 -2.25 8.79
C LEU A 62 3.41 -1.26 9.90
N ALA A 63 4.04 -1.72 10.99
CA ALA A 63 4.46 -0.84 12.08
C ALA A 63 5.40 0.27 11.57
N CYS A 64 6.41 -0.07 10.78
CA CYS A 64 7.32 0.91 10.16
C CYS A 64 6.58 1.88 9.20
N LEU A 65 5.55 1.41 8.47
CA LEU A 65 4.75 2.27 7.60
C LEU A 65 3.98 3.30 8.43
N LEU A 66 3.29 2.85 9.48
CA LEU A 66 2.49 3.72 10.35
C LEU A 66 3.36 4.75 11.07
N GLU A 67 4.53 4.35 11.59
CA GLU A 67 5.49 5.26 12.21
C GLU A 67 5.97 6.34 11.23
N TYR A 68 6.31 5.95 10.01
CA TYR A 68 6.77 6.89 8.99
C TYR A 68 5.67 7.87 8.59
N MET A 69 4.46 7.38 8.29
CA MET A 69 3.32 8.21 7.91
C MET A 69 2.93 9.19 9.04
N ALA A 70 2.97 8.74 10.30
CA ALA A 70 2.69 9.59 11.44
C ALA A 70 3.75 10.70 11.62
N ALA A 71 5.01 10.42 11.31
CA ALA A 71 6.11 11.38 11.45
C ALA A 71 6.15 12.41 10.30
N THR A 72 5.79 12.02 9.08
CA THR A 72 5.96 12.84 7.87
C THR A 72 4.65 13.39 7.31
N ASN A 73 3.53 12.76 7.64
CA ASN A 73 2.22 13.02 7.02
C ASN A 73 2.26 12.86 5.49
N GLU A 74 3.11 11.95 5.00
CA GLU A 74 3.27 11.67 3.57
C GLU A 74 2.59 10.36 3.18
N GLU A 75 2.09 10.31 1.96
CA GLU A 75 1.63 9.09 1.32
C GLU A 75 2.84 8.28 0.86
N VAL A 76 2.86 6.99 1.13
CA VAL A 76 4.03 6.10 0.92
C VAL A 76 3.69 4.90 0.05
N LEU A 77 2.43 4.44 0.06
CA LEU A 77 2.06 3.21 -0.61
C LEU A 77 2.11 3.32 -2.14
N GLY A 78 1.75 4.49 -2.71
CA GLY A 78 1.85 4.74 -4.14
C GLY A 78 3.27 4.59 -4.68
N PRO A 79 4.27 5.31 -4.16
CA PRO A 79 5.68 5.15 -4.54
C PRO A 79 6.21 3.73 -4.36
N LEU A 80 5.79 3.03 -3.30
CA LEU A 80 6.17 1.62 -3.11
C LEU A 80 5.53 0.72 -4.16
N TYR A 81 4.25 0.94 -4.45
CA TYR A 81 3.57 0.19 -5.50
C TYR A 81 4.30 0.34 -6.84
N GLU A 82 4.69 1.56 -7.21
CA GLU A 82 5.49 1.79 -8.43
C GLU A 82 6.80 0.99 -8.42
N GLU A 83 7.52 0.98 -7.30
CA GLU A 83 8.78 0.26 -7.14
C GLU A 83 8.61 -1.25 -7.32
N TYR A 84 7.61 -1.84 -6.67
CA TYR A 84 7.35 -3.29 -6.75
C TYR A 84 6.65 -3.70 -8.05
N ALA A 85 5.83 -2.83 -8.66
CA ALA A 85 5.16 -3.05 -9.94
C ALA A 85 6.07 -2.79 -11.14
N ALA A 86 7.12 -2.00 -11.02
CA ALA A 86 8.02 -1.64 -12.12
C ALA A 86 8.68 -2.86 -12.79
N ASN A 87 8.80 -3.98 -12.08
CA ASN A 87 9.29 -5.24 -12.62
C ASN A 87 8.21 -6.03 -13.40
N HIS A 88 6.96 -5.61 -13.35
CA HIS A 88 5.89 -6.12 -14.19
C HIS A 88 5.60 -5.08 -15.26
N TYR A 89 5.88 -5.41 -16.52
CA TYR A 89 5.63 -4.58 -17.71
C TYR A 89 4.16 -4.20 -17.88
N THR A 90 3.63 -3.38 -16.99
CA THR A 90 2.22 -2.95 -17.06
C THR A 90 2.01 -1.72 -17.92
N GLY A 91 3.09 -1.01 -18.29
CA GLY A 91 3.00 0.25 -19.04
C GLY A 91 2.18 1.34 -18.34
N GLN A 92 1.95 1.18 -17.04
CA GLN A 92 1.22 2.15 -16.23
C GLN A 92 2.18 3.20 -15.67
N TYR A 93 1.81 4.46 -15.84
CA TYR A 93 2.49 5.60 -15.24
C TYR A 93 1.58 6.19 -14.17
N PHE A 94 2.10 6.30 -12.96
CA PHE A 94 1.35 6.87 -11.85
C PHE A 94 1.60 8.37 -11.74
N THR A 95 0.55 9.11 -11.38
CA THR A 95 0.65 10.55 -11.18
C THR A 95 1.38 10.83 -9.86
N PRO A 96 2.53 11.54 -9.87
CA PRO A 96 3.20 11.92 -8.63
C PRO A 96 2.29 12.75 -7.73
N LEU A 97 2.37 12.56 -6.42
CA LEU A 97 1.46 13.18 -5.46
C LEU A 97 1.49 14.73 -5.49
N ASN A 98 2.65 15.32 -5.77
CA ASN A 98 2.78 16.78 -5.93
C ASN A 98 2.01 17.30 -7.16
N VAL A 99 1.99 16.54 -8.26
CA VAL A 99 1.19 16.86 -9.45
C VAL A 99 -0.30 16.67 -9.16
N ALA A 100 -0.66 15.58 -8.48
CA ALA A 100 -2.05 15.33 -8.06
C ALA A 100 -2.57 16.44 -7.15
N ARG A 101 -1.78 16.91 -6.18
CA ARG A 101 -2.13 18.06 -5.31
C ARG A 101 -2.31 19.36 -6.10
N LEU A 102 -1.44 19.60 -7.09
CA LEU A 102 -1.60 20.76 -7.97
C LEU A 102 -2.91 20.67 -8.77
N MET A 103 -3.22 19.50 -9.34
CA MET A 103 -4.47 19.28 -10.07
C MET A 103 -5.70 19.45 -9.17
N ALA A 104 -5.69 18.90 -7.97
CA ALA A 104 -6.75 19.07 -6.99
C ALA A 104 -6.97 20.55 -6.67
N GLY A 105 -5.90 21.31 -6.41
CA GLY A 105 -5.97 22.75 -6.12
C GLY A 105 -6.50 23.60 -7.29
N ILE A 106 -6.33 23.16 -8.53
CA ILE A 106 -6.85 23.86 -9.72
C ILE A 106 -8.29 23.45 -10.02
N CYS A 107 -8.61 22.15 -9.90
CA CYS A 107 -9.88 21.60 -10.38
C CYS A 107 -10.97 21.56 -9.30
N GLN A 108 -10.60 21.63 -8.02
CA GLN A 108 -11.53 21.48 -6.92
C GLN A 108 -11.71 22.77 -6.16
N THR A 109 -12.95 23.24 -6.14
CA THR A 109 -13.41 24.27 -5.20
C THR A 109 -14.37 23.56 -4.24
N PRO A 110 -13.89 23.05 -3.09
CA PRO A 110 -14.77 22.40 -2.14
C PRO A 110 -15.87 23.37 -1.70
N PRO A 111 -17.11 22.89 -1.50
CA PRO A 111 -18.17 23.72 -1.00
C PRO A 111 -17.80 24.26 0.39
N SER A 112 -18.26 25.48 0.71
CA SER A 112 -18.00 26.11 2.00
C SER A 112 -18.62 25.34 3.18
N GLU A 113 -19.62 24.51 2.92
CA GLU A 113 -20.32 23.69 3.91
C GLU A 113 -20.78 22.36 3.28
N GLY A 114 -20.81 21.32 4.10
CA GLY A 114 -21.32 19.99 3.73
C GLY A 114 -20.25 19.02 3.21
N THR A 115 -20.71 17.87 2.71
CA THR A 115 -19.89 16.83 2.09
C THR A 115 -20.03 16.88 0.58
N PHE A 116 -18.95 16.57 -0.13
CA PHE A 116 -18.96 16.41 -1.58
C PHE A 116 -18.35 15.05 -1.95
N THR A 117 -18.65 14.60 -3.14
CA THR A 117 -18.10 13.35 -3.68
C THR A 117 -17.14 13.64 -4.81
N VAL A 118 -16.03 12.92 -4.83
CA VAL A 118 -15.05 12.97 -5.91
C VAL A 118 -15.04 11.63 -6.63
N LEU A 119 -15.11 11.66 -7.95
CA LEU A 119 -15.01 10.49 -8.80
C LEU A 119 -13.78 10.62 -9.69
N ASP A 120 -12.92 9.62 -9.64
CA ASP A 120 -11.83 9.45 -10.60
C ASP A 120 -12.01 8.12 -11.35
N PRO A 121 -12.46 8.17 -12.62
CA PRO A 121 -12.74 6.95 -13.41
C PRO A 121 -11.47 6.20 -13.83
N ALA A 122 -10.29 6.77 -13.63
CA ALA A 122 -8.99 6.21 -13.99
C ALA A 122 -7.98 6.36 -12.83
N CYS A 123 -8.42 6.10 -11.61
CA CYS A 123 -7.74 6.47 -10.38
C CYS A 123 -6.30 5.93 -10.22
N GLY A 124 -5.93 4.86 -10.94
CA GLY A 124 -4.60 4.24 -10.81
C GLY A 124 -4.31 3.87 -9.34
N ALA A 125 -3.21 4.40 -8.78
CA ALA A 125 -2.86 4.24 -7.37
C ALA A 125 -3.65 5.17 -6.41
N GLY A 126 -4.62 5.93 -6.91
CA GLY A 126 -5.49 6.80 -6.11
C GLY A 126 -4.89 8.16 -5.74
N ALA A 127 -3.75 8.55 -6.32
CA ALA A 127 -3.06 9.80 -5.97
C ALA A 127 -3.95 11.05 -6.07
N CYS A 128 -4.79 11.13 -7.11
CA CYS A 128 -5.71 12.25 -7.30
C CYS A 128 -6.85 12.26 -6.26
N LEU A 129 -7.35 11.07 -5.87
CA LEU A 129 -8.37 10.95 -4.82
C LEU A 129 -7.81 11.28 -3.43
N ILE A 130 -6.54 10.92 -3.18
CA ILE A 130 -5.85 11.24 -1.91
C ILE A 130 -5.57 12.74 -1.82
N ALA A 131 -5.30 13.39 -2.94
CA ALA A 131 -4.99 14.82 -3.01
C ALA A 131 -6.24 15.72 -2.92
N ALA A 132 -7.41 15.17 -3.25
CA ALA A 132 -8.70 15.87 -3.25
C ALA A 132 -9.26 16.05 -1.85
#